data_0b875692e726f6ad1592e22f3f4a427c
#
_entry.id   0b875692e726f6ad1592e22f3f4a427c
#
_cell.length_a   1.000
_cell.length_b   1.000
_cell.length_c   1.000
_cell.angle_alpha   90.00
_cell.angle_beta   90.00
_cell.angle_gamma   90.00
#
_symmetry.space_group_name_H-M   'P 1'
#
loop_
_entity.id
_entity.type
_entity.pdbx_description
1 polymer ?
#
loop_
_entity_poly.entity_id
_entity_poly.type
_entity_poly.pdbx_seq_one_letter_code
_entity_poly.pdbx_strand_id
1 'polypeptide(L)'
;DVGGGLPAPPDADEHAHAIGRALTDAGFRGRLMVEPGRALVSQAVELATTVVAVKRLTDGRRALIVDAGTNLLPGALWAWPAIRTAVPATDGTPQEPALVSGPLCLNTDVLHPAAALPADLRPGDVLVVSAAGAYQQVQSTQFGDLRPAVVARDDGTWRLARSRETLDELRAAEDVGVHTGSGSQRQEDS
;
A
#
# COMPACT_ATOMS: atom_id res chain seq x y z
N ASP A 1 17.42 23.25 8.67
CA ASP A 1 16.50 22.16 8.32
C ASP A 1 16.99 20.86 8.96
N VAL A 2 16.09 20.09 9.57
CA VAL A 2 16.37 18.77 10.14
C VAL A 2 15.72 17.65 9.34
N GLY A 3 15.12 17.96 8.19
CA GLY A 3 14.50 17.01 7.28
C GLY A 3 13.20 16.41 7.79
N GLY A 4 12.91 15.20 7.29
CA GLY A 4 11.69 14.45 7.58
C GLY A 4 11.95 13.24 8.48
N GLY A 5 11.17 12.17 8.25
CA GLY A 5 11.27 10.91 9.01
C GLY A 5 10.58 10.93 10.37
N LEU A 6 9.87 12.00 10.70
CA LEU A 6 9.09 12.08 11.93
C LEU A 6 8.03 10.97 11.97
N PRO A 7 7.79 10.35 13.15
CA PRO A 7 6.69 9.41 13.32
C PRO A 7 5.33 10.10 13.20
N ALA A 8 4.28 9.29 12.98
CA ALA A 8 2.92 9.77 13.12
C ALA A 8 2.57 10.03 14.60
N PRO A 9 1.55 10.87 14.90
CA PRO A 9 1.03 11.01 16.25
C PRO A 9 0.65 9.65 16.86
N PRO A 10 0.79 9.44 18.19
CA PRO A 10 1.16 10.46 19.22
C PRO A 10 2.67 10.72 19.37
N ASP A 11 3.53 9.92 18.77
CA ASP A 11 4.99 9.97 19.00
C ASP A 11 5.66 11.21 18.40
N ALA A 12 4.95 11.94 17.52
CA ALA A 12 5.46 13.15 16.89
C ALA A 12 5.86 14.24 17.90
N ASP A 13 5.09 14.39 18.97
CA ASP A 13 5.34 15.43 20.00
C ASP A 13 6.63 15.16 20.78
N GLU A 14 6.88 13.90 21.15
CA GLU A 14 8.11 13.52 21.85
C GLU A 14 9.35 13.79 20.98
N HIS A 15 9.28 13.44 19.69
CA HIS A 15 10.36 13.71 18.74
C HIS A 15 10.59 15.21 18.53
N ALA A 16 9.53 16.00 18.39
CA ALA A 16 9.63 17.45 18.26
C ALA A 16 10.29 18.09 19.50
N HIS A 17 9.92 17.64 20.69
CA HIS A 17 10.54 18.10 21.94
C HIS A 17 12.02 17.67 22.03
N ALA A 18 12.37 16.46 21.62
CA ALA A 18 13.76 15.99 21.61
C ALA A 18 14.64 16.82 20.67
N ILE A 19 14.15 17.12 19.47
CA ILE A 19 14.83 18.00 18.50
C ILE A 19 14.98 19.40 19.11
N GLY A 20 13.93 19.96 19.70
CA GLY A 20 13.96 21.28 20.33
C GLY A 20 14.99 21.38 21.46
N ARG A 21 15.08 20.38 22.34
CA ARG A 21 16.10 20.29 23.39
C ARG A 21 17.50 20.22 22.80
N ALA A 22 17.75 19.33 21.88
CA ALA A 22 19.08 19.17 21.26
C ALA A 22 19.58 20.47 20.60
N LEU A 23 18.71 21.20 19.92
CA LEU A 23 19.05 22.49 19.30
C LEU A 23 19.32 23.56 20.34
N THR A 24 18.55 23.60 21.44
CA THR A 24 18.76 24.54 22.55
C THR A 24 20.10 24.29 23.22
N ASP A 25 20.42 23.03 23.51
CA ASP A 25 21.67 22.62 24.14
C ASP A 25 22.89 22.94 23.25
N ALA A 26 22.72 22.84 21.92
CA ALA A 26 23.71 23.25 20.94
C ALA A 26 23.81 24.78 20.76
N GLY A 27 23.04 25.57 21.48
CA GLY A 27 23.05 27.03 21.38
C GLY A 27 22.43 27.58 20.08
N PHE A 28 21.66 26.78 19.33
CA PHE A 28 21.02 27.23 18.11
C PHE A 28 19.98 28.32 18.39
N ARG A 29 20.02 29.41 17.58
CA ARG A 29 19.12 30.58 17.70
C ARG A 29 18.37 30.90 16.41
N GLY A 30 18.49 30.07 15.40
CA GLY A 30 17.87 30.26 14.10
C GLY A 30 16.41 29.78 14.03
N ARG A 31 15.86 29.85 12.83
CA ARG A 31 14.55 29.23 12.51
C ARG A 31 14.77 27.75 12.25
N LEU A 32 13.94 26.91 12.85
CA LEU A 32 13.88 25.47 12.57
C LEU A 32 12.90 25.20 11.43
N MET A 33 13.31 24.36 10.47
CA MET A 33 12.47 23.78 9.44
C MET A 33 12.43 22.26 9.63
N VAL A 34 11.26 21.66 9.45
CA VAL A 34 11.03 20.21 9.45
C VAL A 34 10.18 19.83 8.25
N GLU A 35 10.31 18.59 7.75
CA GLU A 35 9.62 18.07 6.56
C GLU A 35 8.73 16.85 6.93
N PRO A 36 7.60 17.02 7.65
CA PRO A 36 6.86 15.94 8.29
C PRO A 36 5.93 15.16 7.34
N GLY A 37 6.30 14.89 6.09
CA GLY A 37 5.43 14.29 5.08
C GLY A 37 4.68 13.04 5.55
N ARG A 38 5.41 11.98 5.94
CA ARG A 38 4.82 10.71 6.41
C ARG A 38 3.97 10.90 7.67
N ALA A 39 4.44 11.69 8.62
CA ALA A 39 3.76 11.95 9.88
C ALA A 39 2.34 12.53 9.66
N LEU A 40 2.14 13.34 8.63
CA LEU A 40 0.88 14.01 8.37
C LEU A 40 -0.16 13.11 7.69
N VAL A 41 0.25 12.21 6.79
CA VAL A 41 -0.71 11.54 5.89
C VAL A 41 -0.74 10.02 6.01
N SER A 42 0.23 9.37 6.67
CA SER A 42 0.28 7.90 6.72
C SER A 42 -1.00 7.29 7.30
N GLN A 43 -1.52 7.84 8.39
CA GLN A 43 -2.70 7.33 9.07
C GLN A 43 -4.03 7.68 8.39
N ALA A 44 -4.01 8.55 7.36
CA ALA A 44 -5.23 9.02 6.70
C ALA A 44 -5.81 7.99 5.73
N VAL A 45 -5.07 6.94 5.36
CA VAL A 45 -5.50 5.92 4.40
C VAL A 45 -5.20 4.54 4.94
N GLU A 46 -6.16 3.63 4.72
CA GLU A 46 -6.02 2.19 4.91
C GLU A 46 -6.28 1.48 3.58
N LEU A 47 -5.66 0.32 3.39
CA LEU A 47 -5.96 -0.56 2.25
C LEU A 47 -6.73 -1.79 2.75
N ALA A 48 -7.92 -2.00 2.21
CA ALA A 48 -8.67 -3.25 2.39
C ALA A 48 -8.22 -4.27 1.33
N THR A 49 -7.96 -5.51 1.75
CA THR A 49 -7.54 -6.61 0.88
C THR A 49 -8.21 -7.89 1.31
N THR A 50 -8.49 -8.79 0.36
CA THR A 50 -9.18 -10.06 0.61
C THR A 50 -8.19 -11.20 0.69
N VAL A 51 -8.36 -12.10 1.65
CA VAL A 51 -7.64 -13.36 1.70
C VAL A 51 -8.13 -14.25 0.56
N VAL A 52 -7.25 -14.59 -0.37
CA VAL A 52 -7.57 -15.49 -1.49
C VAL A 52 -7.15 -16.93 -1.23
N ALA A 53 -6.14 -17.16 -0.38
CA ALA A 53 -5.74 -18.49 0.03
C ALA A 53 -5.08 -18.49 1.42
N VAL A 54 -5.25 -19.62 2.12
CA VAL A 54 -4.54 -19.93 3.38
C VAL A 54 -3.75 -21.21 3.16
N LYS A 55 -2.45 -21.18 3.49
CA LYS A 55 -1.54 -22.31 3.28
C LYS A 55 -0.70 -22.57 4.53
N ARG A 56 -0.23 -23.83 4.67
CA ARG A 56 0.91 -24.18 5.50
C ARG A 56 2.11 -24.41 4.61
N LEU A 57 3.19 -23.71 4.89
CA LEU A 57 4.46 -23.88 4.19
C LEU A 57 5.17 -25.15 4.68
N THR A 58 6.18 -25.60 3.93
CA THR A 58 6.95 -26.82 4.29
C THR A 58 7.70 -26.69 5.59
N ASP A 59 8.00 -25.46 6.02
CA ASP A 59 8.63 -25.14 7.32
C ASP A 59 7.60 -24.98 8.47
N GLY A 60 6.33 -25.26 8.21
CA GLY A 60 5.24 -25.19 9.18
C GLY A 60 4.62 -23.81 9.35
N ARG A 61 5.19 -22.74 8.78
CA ARG A 61 4.62 -21.39 8.88
C ARG A 61 3.27 -21.31 8.18
N ARG A 62 2.36 -20.57 8.77
CA ARG A 62 1.10 -20.19 8.14
C ARG A 62 1.34 -19.07 7.14
N ALA A 63 0.73 -19.16 5.96
CA ALA A 63 0.76 -18.11 4.93
C ALA A 63 -0.65 -17.75 4.49
N LEU A 64 -0.93 -16.47 4.42
CA LEU A 64 -2.13 -15.86 3.86
C LEU A 64 -1.74 -15.19 2.55
N ILE A 65 -2.35 -15.61 1.46
CA ILE A 65 -2.22 -14.93 0.17
C ILE A 65 -3.39 -13.99 0.04
N VAL A 66 -3.13 -12.72 -0.24
CA VAL A 66 -4.15 -11.68 -0.40
C VAL A 66 -4.17 -11.12 -1.82
N ASP A 67 -5.24 -10.40 -2.19
CA ASP A 67 -5.41 -9.81 -3.51
C ASP A 67 -4.72 -8.43 -3.70
N ALA A 68 -3.97 -7.97 -2.70
CA ALA A 68 -3.11 -6.78 -2.80
C ALA A 68 -1.65 -7.14 -2.61
N GLY A 69 -0.77 -6.59 -3.44
CA GLY A 69 0.67 -6.84 -3.38
C GLY A 69 1.50 -5.59 -3.12
N THR A 70 2.81 -5.77 -3.15
CA THR A 70 3.79 -4.67 -3.03
C THR A 70 3.72 -3.67 -4.19
N ASN A 71 3.05 -4.00 -5.29
CA ASN A 71 2.69 -3.04 -6.34
C ASN A 71 1.76 -1.93 -5.84
N LEU A 72 0.89 -2.22 -4.87
CA LEU A 72 -0.01 -1.25 -4.23
C LEU A 72 0.55 -0.71 -2.91
N LEU A 73 1.38 -1.49 -2.25
CA LEU A 73 2.01 -1.20 -0.96
C LEU A 73 3.54 -1.28 -1.03
N PRO A 74 4.19 -0.47 -1.90
CA PRO A 74 5.64 -0.52 -2.05
C PRO A 74 6.39 -0.25 -0.74
N GLY A 75 5.79 0.47 0.20
CA GLY A 75 6.35 0.70 1.54
C GLY A 75 6.61 -0.58 2.34
N ALA A 76 5.93 -1.69 2.05
CA ALA A 76 6.18 -2.97 2.69
C ALA A 76 7.58 -3.54 2.39
N LEU A 77 8.25 -3.06 1.34
CA LEU A 77 9.62 -3.45 0.99
C LEU A 77 10.68 -2.96 2.00
N TRP A 78 10.36 -1.97 2.83
CA TRP A 78 11.28 -1.38 3.81
C TRP A 78 10.72 -1.22 5.22
N ALA A 79 9.39 -1.35 5.40
CA ALA A 79 8.75 -1.29 6.71
C ALA A 79 7.45 -2.09 6.71
N TRP A 80 7.32 -3.05 7.64
CA TRP A 80 6.12 -3.88 7.74
C TRP A 80 4.94 -3.05 8.27
N PRO A 81 3.84 -2.93 7.50
CA PRO A 81 2.64 -2.24 7.99
C PRO A 81 1.91 -3.07 9.03
N ALA A 82 1.16 -2.42 9.91
CA ALA A 82 0.23 -3.13 10.77
C ALA A 82 -0.95 -3.67 9.93
N ILE A 83 -1.31 -4.94 10.19
CA ILE A 83 -2.39 -5.64 9.50
C ILE A 83 -3.38 -6.15 10.56
N ARG A 84 -4.67 -5.91 10.33
CA ARG A 84 -5.77 -6.38 11.17
C ARG A 84 -6.90 -6.95 10.33
N THR A 85 -7.83 -7.63 10.93
CA THR A 85 -9.09 -8.02 10.28
C THR A 85 -10.04 -6.84 10.15
N ALA A 86 -10.83 -6.79 9.08
CA ALA A 86 -11.86 -5.77 8.90
C ALA A 86 -13.01 -5.95 9.91
N VAL A 87 -13.33 -7.20 10.22
CA VAL A 87 -14.29 -7.56 11.26
C VAL A 87 -13.50 -8.08 12.46
N PRO A 88 -13.78 -7.60 13.67
CA PRO A 88 -13.13 -8.13 14.87
C PRO A 88 -13.28 -9.65 14.95
N ALA A 89 -12.21 -10.34 15.36
CA ALA A 89 -12.31 -11.76 15.64
C ALA A 89 -13.29 -12.02 16.80
N THR A 90 -13.88 -13.22 16.81
CA THR A 90 -14.69 -13.67 17.95
C THR A 90 -13.82 -13.74 19.21
N ASP A 91 -14.38 -13.35 20.34
CA ASP A 91 -13.69 -13.41 21.61
C ASP A 91 -13.13 -14.81 21.87
N GLY A 92 -11.86 -14.87 22.26
CA GLY A 92 -11.17 -16.14 22.51
C GLY A 92 -10.52 -16.78 21.27
N THR A 93 -10.68 -16.24 20.05
CA THR A 93 -9.96 -16.74 18.87
C THR A 93 -8.45 -16.57 19.06
N PRO A 94 -7.66 -17.65 19.00
CA PRO A 94 -6.21 -17.57 19.12
C PRO A 94 -5.60 -16.74 18.01
N GLN A 95 -4.58 -15.97 18.34
CA GLN A 95 -3.75 -15.26 17.35
C GLN A 95 -2.59 -16.18 16.93
N GLU A 96 -2.35 -16.27 15.64
CA GLU A 96 -1.25 -17.06 15.08
C GLU A 96 -0.42 -16.18 14.13
N PRO A 97 0.92 -16.21 14.25
CA PRO A 97 1.78 -15.53 13.27
C PRO A 97 1.53 -16.07 11.86
N ALA A 98 1.35 -15.17 10.91
CA ALA A 98 1.15 -15.50 9.51
C ALA A 98 2.03 -14.65 8.59
N LEU A 99 2.69 -15.28 7.64
CA LEU A 99 3.23 -14.61 6.47
C LEU A 99 2.04 -14.07 5.66
N VAL A 100 1.99 -12.78 5.38
CA VAL A 100 1.01 -12.16 4.48
C VAL A 100 1.72 -11.80 3.19
N SER A 101 1.32 -12.40 2.08
CA SER A 101 1.92 -12.24 0.76
C SER A 101 0.86 -11.82 -0.25
N GLY A 102 1.26 -10.98 -1.21
CA GLY A 102 0.41 -10.58 -2.32
C GLY A 102 0.35 -11.63 -3.45
N PRO A 103 -0.32 -11.29 -4.56
CA PRO A 103 -0.56 -12.19 -5.68
C PRO A 103 0.55 -12.16 -6.75
N LEU A 104 1.57 -11.31 -6.58
CA LEU A 104 2.57 -11.08 -7.63
C LEU A 104 3.57 -12.25 -7.74
N CYS A 105 4.10 -12.45 -8.93
CA CYS A 105 5.15 -13.45 -9.20
C CYS A 105 6.55 -13.00 -8.72
N LEU A 106 6.62 -12.32 -7.57
CA LEU A 106 7.85 -11.80 -6.97
C LEU A 106 8.08 -12.43 -5.60
N ASN A 107 9.29 -12.86 -5.31
CA ASN A 107 9.68 -13.35 -3.98
C ASN A 107 9.69 -12.25 -2.90
N THR A 108 9.70 -11.00 -3.32
CA THR A 108 9.60 -9.81 -2.47
C THR A 108 8.16 -9.35 -2.24
N ASP A 109 7.15 -10.03 -2.81
CA ASP A 109 5.76 -9.67 -2.62
C ASP A 109 5.23 -10.14 -1.26
N VAL A 110 5.86 -9.64 -0.21
CA VAL A 110 5.58 -9.90 1.19
C VAL A 110 5.14 -8.62 1.86
N LEU A 111 3.89 -8.58 2.29
CA LEU A 111 3.33 -7.44 3.02
C LEU A 111 3.72 -7.46 4.50
N HIS A 112 3.80 -8.67 5.10
CA HIS A 112 4.25 -8.84 6.47
C HIS A 112 4.78 -10.28 6.69
N PRO A 113 5.99 -10.46 7.26
CA PRO A 113 6.59 -11.80 7.40
C PRO A 113 5.93 -12.66 8.50
N ALA A 114 5.30 -12.03 9.51
CA ALA A 114 4.72 -12.73 10.66
C ALA A 114 3.66 -11.86 11.36
N ALA A 115 2.59 -11.46 10.66
CA ALA A 115 1.50 -10.72 11.27
C ALA A 115 0.73 -11.60 12.27
N ALA A 116 0.48 -11.08 13.48
CA ALA A 116 -0.36 -11.76 14.46
C ALA A 116 -1.84 -11.59 14.02
N LEU A 117 -2.44 -12.68 13.56
CA LEU A 117 -3.79 -12.66 12.97
C LEU A 117 -4.59 -13.86 13.49
N PRO A 118 -5.94 -13.76 13.57
CA PRO A 118 -6.80 -14.85 14.01
C PRO A 118 -6.51 -16.17 13.29
N ALA A 119 -6.43 -17.27 14.02
CA ALA A 119 -6.04 -18.57 13.49
C ALA A 119 -7.11 -19.17 12.55
N ASP A 120 -8.35 -18.72 12.65
CA ASP A 120 -9.52 -19.22 11.92
C ASP A 120 -9.79 -18.49 10.59
N LEU A 121 -8.92 -17.56 10.17
CA LEU A 121 -9.05 -16.87 8.89
C LEU A 121 -9.06 -17.85 7.71
N ARG A 122 -9.91 -17.54 6.73
CA ARG A 122 -10.17 -18.34 5.53
C ARG A 122 -10.29 -17.46 4.28
N PRO A 123 -10.24 -18.05 3.09
CA PRO A 123 -10.51 -17.32 1.85
C PRO A 123 -11.85 -16.59 1.90
N GLY A 124 -11.88 -15.33 1.46
CA GLY A 124 -13.02 -14.41 1.53
C GLY A 124 -12.97 -13.45 2.71
N ASP A 125 -12.20 -13.71 3.75
CA ASP A 125 -12.05 -12.77 4.86
C ASP A 125 -11.27 -11.53 4.40
N VAL A 126 -11.61 -10.38 4.98
CA VAL A 126 -11.01 -9.09 4.63
C VAL A 126 -10.02 -8.66 5.70
N LEU A 127 -8.83 -8.33 5.25
CA LEU A 127 -7.78 -7.69 6.06
C LEU A 127 -7.71 -6.20 5.74
N VAL A 128 -7.25 -5.43 6.70
CA VAL A 128 -7.01 -4.00 6.56
C VAL A 128 -5.54 -3.74 6.89
N VAL A 129 -4.85 -3.13 5.94
CA VAL A 129 -3.47 -2.67 6.08
C VAL A 129 -3.50 -1.20 6.45
N SER A 130 -2.97 -0.87 7.63
CA SER A 130 -2.97 0.49 8.17
C SER A 130 -1.82 1.33 7.62
N ALA A 131 -1.92 2.65 7.82
CA ALA A 131 -0.88 3.62 7.46
C ALA A 131 -0.49 3.62 5.97
N ALA A 132 -1.46 3.40 5.08
CA ALA A 132 -1.28 3.39 3.63
C ALA A 132 -1.34 4.80 2.98
N GLY A 133 -1.34 5.89 3.76
CA GLY A 133 -1.51 7.26 3.24
C GLY A 133 -0.24 7.89 2.68
N ALA A 134 0.94 7.45 3.14
CA ALA A 134 2.21 8.03 2.69
C ALA A 134 2.88 7.13 1.66
N TYR A 135 3.29 7.70 0.52
CA TYR A 135 4.03 7.08 -0.58
C TYR A 135 3.26 6.02 -1.38
N GLN A 136 2.37 5.22 -0.77
CA GLN A 136 1.79 4.02 -1.37
C GLN A 136 1.09 4.32 -2.70
N GLN A 137 0.18 5.29 -2.74
CA GLN A 137 -0.57 5.59 -3.94
C GLN A 137 0.29 6.19 -5.08
N VAL A 138 1.26 7.06 -4.75
CA VAL A 138 2.10 7.74 -5.74
C VAL A 138 3.21 6.84 -6.28
N GLN A 139 3.64 5.84 -5.52
CA GLN A 139 4.66 4.86 -5.92
C GLN A 139 4.04 3.54 -6.37
N SER A 140 2.70 3.41 -6.34
CA SER A 140 2.03 2.20 -6.82
C SER A 140 2.25 1.99 -8.32
N THR A 141 2.38 0.74 -8.72
CA THR A 141 2.57 0.33 -10.11
C THR A 141 1.43 -0.56 -10.57
N GLN A 142 1.27 -0.73 -11.88
CA GLN A 142 0.33 -1.66 -12.49
C GLN A 142 0.99 -3.02 -12.78
N PHE A 143 2.07 -3.37 -12.09
CA PHE A 143 2.68 -4.68 -12.25
C PHE A 143 1.73 -5.76 -11.72
N GLY A 144 1.19 -6.55 -12.63
CA GLY A 144 0.31 -7.69 -12.35
C GLY A 144 -1.16 -7.35 -12.11
N ASP A 145 -1.52 -6.13 -11.71
CA ASP A 145 -2.92 -5.71 -11.51
C ASP A 145 -3.08 -4.20 -11.66
N LEU A 146 -4.32 -3.77 -11.84
CA LEU A 146 -4.75 -2.38 -11.94
C LEU A 146 -4.94 -1.76 -10.55
N ARG A 147 -4.79 -0.44 -10.46
CA ARG A 147 -5.02 0.27 -9.20
C ARG A 147 -6.48 0.16 -8.74
N PRO A 148 -6.74 -0.12 -7.46
CA PRO A 148 -8.09 -0.22 -6.91
C PRO A 148 -8.77 1.14 -6.84
N ALA A 149 -10.10 1.11 -6.65
CA ALA A 149 -10.87 2.29 -6.30
C ALA A 149 -10.39 2.89 -4.96
N VAL A 150 -10.55 4.21 -4.84
CA VAL A 150 -10.34 4.93 -3.58
C VAL A 150 -11.67 5.52 -3.14
N VAL A 151 -12.08 5.21 -1.93
CA VAL A 151 -13.24 5.81 -1.28
C VAL A 151 -12.78 6.70 -0.14
N ALA A 152 -13.43 7.83 0.03
CA ALA A 152 -13.19 8.74 1.14
C ALA A 152 -14.39 8.73 2.07
N ARG A 153 -14.11 8.82 3.38
CA ARG A 153 -15.15 9.00 4.40
C ARG A 153 -15.07 10.44 4.92
N ASP A 154 -16.18 11.14 4.84
CA ASP A 154 -16.34 12.50 5.31
C ASP A 154 -17.64 12.60 6.12
N ASP A 155 -17.56 13.05 7.35
CA ASP A 155 -18.69 13.14 8.30
C ASP A 155 -19.59 11.90 8.32
N GLY A 156 -18.98 10.71 8.27
CA GLY A 156 -19.69 9.43 8.28
C GLY A 156 -20.24 8.97 6.92
N THR A 157 -20.14 9.81 5.89
CA THR A 157 -20.59 9.50 4.53
C THR A 157 -19.43 9.00 3.66
N TRP A 158 -19.64 7.91 2.92
CA TRP A 158 -18.67 7.40 1.97
C TRP A 158 -18.90 8.01 0.58
N ARG A 159 -17.85 8.44 -0.07
CA ARG A 159 -17.86 8.89 -1.46
C ARG A 159 -16.72 8.27 -2.25
N LEU A 160 -16.96 8.04 -3.53
CA LEU A 160 -15.91 7.60 -4.45
C LEU A 160 -14.97 8.78 -4.72
N ALA A 161 -13.70 8.62 -4.36
CA ALA A 161 -12.66 9.63 -4.61
C ALA A 161 -11.88 9.34 -5.90
N ARG A 162 -11.72 8.06 -6.25
CA ARG A 162 -11.12 7.59 -7.50
C ARG A 162 -11.74 6.27 -7.91
N SER A 163 -12.17 6.13 -9.17
CA SER A 163 -12.63 4.86 -9.73
C SER A 163 -11.50 3.83 -9.76
N ARG A 164 -11.86 2.55 -9.80
CA ARG A 164 -10.92 1.48 -10.15
C ARG A 164 -10.37 1.77 -11.55
N GLU A 165 -9.08 1.63 -11.73
CA GLU A 165 -8.42 1.74 -13.01
C GLU A 165 -8.87 0.65 -13.98
N THR A 166 -8.91 0.96 -15.28
CA THR A 166 -9.32 0.03 -16.34
C THR A 166 -8.19 -0.13 -17.38
N LEU A 167 -8.23 -1.23 -18.13
CA LEU A 167 -7.27 -1.44 -19.23
C LEU A 167 -7.43 -0.40 -20.34
N ASP A 168 -8.63 0.11 -20.56
CA ASP A 168 -8.88 1.13 -21.58
C ASP A 168 -8.24 2.46 -21.18
N GLU A 169 -8.22 2.81 -19.88
CA GLU A 169 -7.51 3.99 -19.39
C GLU A 169 -5.99 3.86 -19.60
N LEU A 170 -5.42 2.67 -19.36
CA LEU A 170 -4.00 2.43 -19.65
C LEU A 170 -3.69 2.55 -21.14
N ARG A 171 -4.52 1.94 -21.98
CA ARG A 171 -4.37 2.00 -23.44
C ARG A 171 -4.52 3.41 -24.00
N ALA A 172 -5.42 4.20 -23.43
CA ALA A 172 -5.62 5.59 -23.88
C ALA A 172 -4.38 6.47 -23.64
N ALA A 173 -3.50 6.09 -22.72
CA ALA A 173 -2.23 6.78 -22.47
C ALA A 173 -1.12 6.36 -23.45
N GLU A 174 -1.33 5.29 -24.22
CA GLU A 174 -0.39 4.76 -25.20
C GLU A 174 -0.95 5.04 -26.61
N ASP A 175 -0.26 5.86 -27.39
CA ASP A 175 -0.60 6.07 -28.80
C ASP A 175 -0.14 4.82 -29.61
N VAL A 176 -0.98 3.82 -29.63
CA VAL A 176 -0.78 2.63 -30.47
C VAL A 176 -1.19 3.01 -31.90
N GLY A 177 -0.33 3.73 -32.62
CA GLY A 177 -0.51 4.02 -34.02
C GLY A 177 -0.61 2.71 -34.82
N VAL A 178 -1.84 2.27 -35.08
CA VAL A 178 -2.08 1.19 -36.04
C VAL A 178 -1.79 1.76 -37.42
N HIS A 179 -0.57 1.58 -37.91
CA HIS A 179 -0.29 1.76 -39.33
C HIS A 179 -1.05 0.68 -40.09
N THR A 180 -2.29 0.98 -40.44
CA THR A 180 -2.95 0.28 -41.54
C THR A 180 -2.19 0.63 -42.81
N GLY A 181 -1.21 -0.18 -43.14
CA GLY A 181 -0.52 -0.10 -44.44
C GLY A 181 -1.55 -0.25 -45.54
N SER A 182 -1.98 0.84 -46.13
CA SER A 182 -2.66 0.87 -47.40
C SER A 182 -1.64 0.41 -48.45
N GLY A 183 -1.67 -0.86 -48.76
CA GLY A 183 -0.93 -1.40 -49.90
C GLY A 183 -1.35 -0.67 -51.18
N SER A 184 -0.52 0.23 -51.67
CA SER A 184 -0.64 0.75 -53.03
C SER A 184 -0.36 -0.42 -53.98
N GLN A 185 -1.41 -0.97 -54.56
CA GLN A 185 -1.28 -1.77 -55.77
C GLN A 185 -0.68 -0.87 -56.84
N ARG A 186 0.58 -1.12 -57.20
CA ARG A 186 1.14 -0.64 -58.47
C ARG A 186 0.43 -1.43 -59.56
N GLN A 187 -0.43 -0.81 -60.30
CA GLN A 187 -0.82 -1.24 -61.64
C GLN A 187 0.43 -1.15 -62.52
N GLU A 188 0.97 -2.27 -62.92
CA GLU A 188 1.84 -2.37 -64.08
C GLU A 188 0.92 -2.38 -65.31
N ASP A 189 0.87 -1.24 -66.02
CA ASP A 189 0.40 -1.17 -67.41
C ASP A 189 1.57 -1.45 -68.32
N SER A 190 1.33 -2.34 -69.27
CA SER A 190 2.14 -2.94 -70.34
C SER A 190 2.69 -1.97 -71.34
#